data_08142efacffc1657e279600184d1e634
#
_entry.id   08142efacffc1657e279600184d1e634
#
_cell.length_a   1.000
_cell.length_b   1.000
_cell.length_c   1.000
_cell.angle_alpha   90.00
_cell.angle_beta   90.00
_cell.angle_gamma   90.00
#
_symmetry.space_group_name_H-M   'P 1'
#
loop_
_entity.id
_entity.type
_entity.pdbx_description
1 polymer ?
#
loop_
_entity_poly.entity_id
_entity_poly.type
_entity_poly.pdbx_seq_one_letter_code
_entity_poly.pdbx_strand_id
1 'polypeptide(L)'
;MHDAAPPLSDHLVTALVTGFEPFDGARLNPSWEAVRLLPGELALAHGTLIVHRERLPVTFEGARGRVRELIAALRPDVVVLVGLDAGARAVRLETTARNLAEARIPDNAGRRPRGEALVPGGPPRRCATWSAPTLAGRLRAAGHAVEVSDDAGGYVCNATLYAALEALEDGGRAGVLTGFVHVPGPGAPGAGGVPVLLAALLTELADQVRRRRAWRRGEGRASVPRAGRPLRVGLTGGIGSGKSTVARLLARRDATVVDADAISRRVTGAGGAVLGRIRSVFGDGVITADGALDRSAMAGLIFSDPSARRRLEALTLPRIALEAAQEMERAGAGGVAVYDVPLLVEQGMADLFDSVVVVESPLEQRLERLERRGLERAEAMARMAGQADDEARRALADVVLINNGTEADLADGVAWLWDNRLAPLRRLGAAGRPA
;
A
#
# COMPACT_ATOMS: atom_id res chain seq x y z
N MET A 1 -30.88 20.28 12.65
CA MET A 1 -29.47 20.44 12.19
C MET A 1 -29.42 19.95 10.76
N HIS A 2 -29.37 20.87 9.79
CA HIS A 2 -29.31 20.54 8.38
C HIS A 2 -27.93 19.94 8.08
N ASP A 3 -27.92 18.67 7.72
CA ASP A 3 -26.79 18.06 7.01
C ASP A 3 -26.64 18.78 5.66
N ALA A 4 -25.71 19.71 5.58
CA ALA A 4 -25.38 20.36 4.32
C ALA A 4 -24.74 19.27 3.43
N ALA A 5 -25.38 18.97 2.30
CA ALA A 5 -24.82 18.07 1.31
C ALA A 5 -23.38 18.53 0.96
N PRO A 6 -22.41 17.60 0.87
CA PRO A 6 -21.04 17.96 0.55
C PRO A 6 -20.98 18.68 -0.80
N PRO A 7 -20.04 19.63 -0.99
CA PRO A 7 -19.93 20.37 -2.22
C PRO A 7 -19.71 19.44 -3.43
N LEU A 8 -20.36 19.73 -4.56
CA LEU A 8 -20.36 18.90 -5.79
C LEU A 8 -18.93 18.49 -6.26
N SER A 9 -17.92 19.31 -5.96
CA SER A 9 -16.51 19.03 -6.28
C SER A 9 -15.95 17.77 -5.58
N ASP A 10 -16.53 17.36 -4.47
CA ASP A 10 -16.03 16.24 -3.67
C ASP A 10 -16.49 14.87 -4.18
N HIS A 11 -17.56 14.85 -4.97
CA HIS A 11 -18.07 13.65 -5.62
C HIS A 11 -17.41 13.38 -6.96
N LEU A 12 -16.58 14.32 -7.46
CA LEU A 12 -15.92 14.25 -8.74
C LEU A 12 -14.44 13.88 -8.55
N VAL A 13 -13.99 12.80 -9.17
CA VAL A 13 -12.59 12.42 -9.32
C VAL A 13 -12.20 12.54 -10.77
N THR A 14 -11.00 13.03 -11.06
CA THR A 14 -10.51 13.20 -12.43
C THR A 14 -9.33 12.28 -12.68
N ALA A 15 -9.38 11.48 -13.73
CA ALA A 15 -8.27 10.63 -14.18
C ALA A 15 -7.77 11.03 -15.56
N LEU A 16 -6.46 11.10 -15.71
CA LEU A 16 -5.78 11.08 -17.00
C LEU A 16 -5.37 9.65 -17.31
N VAL A 17 -5.86 9.09 -18.41
CA VAL A 17 -5.50 7.74 -18.87
C VAL A 17 -4.90 7.84 -20.26
N THR A 18 -3.68 7.36 -20.45
CA THR A 18 -2.99 7.46 -21.74
C THR A 18 -2.70 6.10 -22.35
N GLY A 19 -2.76 6.02 -23.67
CA GLY A 19 -2.21 4.91 -24.45
C GLY A 19 -1.26 5.46 -25.50
N PHE A 20 -0.64 4.62 -26.29
CA PHE A 20 0.35 5.03 -27.29
C PHE A 20 -0.14 4.81 -28.71
N GLU A 21 0.36 5.63 -29.63
CA GLU A 21 0.18 5.43 -31.06
C GLU A 21 0.85 4.14 -31.55
N PRO A 22 0.53 3.64 -32.76
CA PRO A 22 1.23 2.53 -33.39
C PRO A 22 2.72 2.82 -33.59
N PHE A 23 3.55 1.77 -33.49
CA PHE A 23 4.99 1.82 -33.70
C PHE A 23 5.50 0.52 -34.31
N ASP A 24 6.75 0.49 -34.77
CA ASP A 24 7.41 -0.68 -35.33
C ASP A 24 6.58 -1.35 -36.47
N GLY A 25 6.00 -0.54 -37.36
CA GLY A 25 5.19 -1.02 -38.49
C GLY A 25 3.81 -1.59 -38.13
N ALA A 26 3.44 -1.63 -36.86
CA ALA A 26 2.11 -2.09 -36.45
C ALA A 26 1.02 -1.10 -36.88
N ARG A 27 -0.17 -1.61 -37.23
CA ARG A 27 -1.34 -0.78 -37.58
C ARG A 27 -2.08 -0.24 -36.35
N LEU A 28 -2.01 -0.94 -35.24
CA LEU A 28 -2.71 -0.62 -34.00
C LEU A 28 -1.75 -0.81 -32.83
N ASN A 29 -2.03 -0.10 -31.73
CA ASN A 29 -1.34 -0.30 -30.47
C ASN A 29 -2.36 -0.75 -29.40
N PRO A 30 -2.23 -1.96 -28.85
CA PRO A 30 -3.18 -2.50 -27.86
C PRO A 30 -3.42 -1.58 -26.67
N SER A 31 -2.43 -0.78 -26.26
CA SER A 31 -2.60 0.15 -25.16
C SER A 31 -3.63 1.24 -25.48
N TRP A 32 -3.55 1.86 -26.65
CA TRP A 32 -4.53 2.84 -27.09
C TRP A 32 -5.89 2.19 -27.37
N GLU A 33 -5.89 1.01 -27.99
CA GLU A 33 -7.13 0.30 -28.28
C GLU A 33 -7.93 -0.01 -27.01
N ALA A 34 -7.26 -0.36 -25.91
CA ALA A 34 -7.89 -0.54 -24.62
C ALA A 34 -8.37 0.77 -23.98
N VAL A 35 -7.54 1.81 -24.01
CA VAL A 35 -7.84 3.12 -23.41
C VAL A 35 -9.01 3.80 -24.11
N ARG A 36 -9.08 3.79 -25.43
CA ARG A 36 -10.16 4.45 -26.19
C ARG A 36 -11.55 3.83 -25.95
N LEU A 37 -11.60 2.59 -25.48
CA LEU A 37 -12.85 1.89 -25.12
C LEU A 37 -13.36 2.23 -23.71
N LEU A 38 -12.55 2.88 -22.90
CA LEU A 38 -13.03 3.34 -21.58
C LEU A 38 -14.12 4.40 -21.77
N PRO A 39 -15.18 4.40 -20.96
CA PRO A 39 -16.15 5.49 -20.98
C PRO A 39 -15.51 6.81 -20.50
N GLY A 40 -16.05 7.95 -20.96
CA GLY A 40 -15.62 9.28 -20.48
C GLY A 40 -15.97 9.52 -19.02
N GLU A 41 -16.96 8.79 -18.51
CA GLU A 41 -17.42 8.86 -17.13
C GLU A 41 -17.67 7.45 -16.60
N LEU A 42 -17.27 7.21 -15.36
CA LEU A 42 -17.56 5.98 -14.61
C LEU A 42 -18.33 6.34 -13.34
N ALA A 43 -19.51 5.74 -13.18
CA ALA A 43 -20.27 5.85 -11.94
C ALA A 43 -19.54 5.11 -10.81
N LEU A 44 -19.34 5.78 -9.68
CA LEU A 44 -18.81 5.20 -8.45
C LEU A 44 -19.95 5.00 -7.46
N ALA A 45 -19.73 4.19 -6.42
CA ALA A 45 -20.73 3.98 -5.36
C ALA A 45 -21.23 5.30 -4.73
N HIS A 46 -20.39 6.34 -4.72
CA HIS A 46 -20.71 7.65 -4.14
C HIS A 46 -20.06 8.78 -4.94
N GLY A 47 -20.31 8.92 -6.23
CA GLY A 47 -19.80 9.99 -7.08
C GLY A 47 -19.46 9.55 -8.49
N THR A 48 -18.70 10.35 -9.19
CA THR A 48 -18.35 10.14 -10.60
C THR A 48 -16.83 10.27 -10.80
N LEU A 49 -16.28 9.39 -11.61
CA LEU A 49 -14.93 9.50 -12.13
C LEU A 49 -14.98 9.99 -13.57
N ILE A 50 -14.38 11.15 -13.84
CA ILE A 50 -14.17 11.67 -15.20
C ILE A 50 -12.86 11.11 -15.74
N VAL A 51 -12.92 10.51 -16.93
CA VAL A 51 -11.80 9.86 -17.59
C VAL A 51 -11.37 10.66 -18.83
N HIS A 52 -10.27 11.38 -18.72
CA HIS A 52 -9.61 12.02 -19.86
C HIS A 52 -8.67 11.00 -20.51
N ARG A 53 -8.96 10.68 -21.78
CA ARG A 53 -8.19 9.71 -22.59
C ARG A 53 -7.32 10.44 -23.57
N GLU A 54 -6.05 10.07 -23.63
CA GLU A 54 -5.11 10.71 -24.53
C GLU A 54 -4.20 9.69 -25.21
N ARG A 55 -3.92 9.88 -26.50
CA ARG A 55 -2.99 9.06 -27.26
C ARG A 55 -1.64 9.76 -27.36
N LEU A 56 -0.61 9.17 -26.76
CA LEU A 56 0.74 9.70 -26.75
C LEU A 56 1.53 9.24 -27.99
N PRO A 57 2.44 10.06 -28.51
CA PRO A 57 3.37 9.63 -29.54
C PRO A 57 4.39 8.62 -28.98
N VAL A 58 4.84 7.66 -29.80
CA VAL A 58 5.93 6.74 -29.40
C VAL A 58 7.27 7.40 -29.74
N THR A 59 7.55 8.50 -29.09
CA THR A 59 8.84 9.21 -29.16
C THR A 59 9.27 9.63 -27.74
N PHE A 60 10.56 9.53 -27.44
CA PHE A 60 11.08 9.87 -26.11
C PHE A 60 10.73 11.29 -25.67
N GLU A 61 10.94 12.28 -26.53
CA GLU A 61 10.66 13.68 -26.19
C GLU A 61 9.17 14.01 -26.26
N GLY A 62 8.47 13.55 -27.30
CA GLY A 62 7.06 13.86 -27.51
C GLY A 62 6.18 13.30 -26.39
N ALA A 63 6.37 12.03 -25.97
CA ALA A 63 5.58 11.45 -24.90
C ALA A 63 5.85 12.14 -23.54
N ARG A 64 7.11 12.43 -23.23
CA ARG A 64 7.51 13.15 -22.01
C ARG A 64 6.94 14.57 -21.97
N GLY A 65 7.04 15.32 -23.07
CA GLY A 65 6.47 16.66 -23.18
C GLY A 65 4.96 16.64 -23.02
N ARG A 66 4.30 15.78 -23.79
CA ARG A 66 2.83 15.71 -23.80
C ARG A 66 2.24 15.31 -22.44
N VAL A 67 2.82 14.34 -21.75
CA VAL A 67 2.31 13.95 -20.42
C VAL A 67 2.45 15.07 -19.38
N ARG A 68 3.55 15.86 -19.42
CA ARG A 68 3.72 17.03 -18.55
C ARG A 68 2.67 18.10 -18.82
N GLU A 69 2.43 18.42 -20.10
CA GLU A 69 1.39 19.38 -20.51
C GLU A 69 0.00 18.97 -20.01
N LEU A 70 -0.36 17.70 -20.21
CA LEU A 70 -1.66 17.16 -19.78
C LEU A 70 -1.82 17.21 -18.25
N ILE A 71 -0.78 16.83 -17.49
CA ILE A 71 -0.79 16.90 -16.03
C ILE A 71 -0.97 18.35 -15.55
N ALA A 72 -0.29 19.31 -16.19
CA ALA A 72 -0.39 20.71 -15.84
C ALA A 72 -1.79 21.30 -16.18
N ALA A 73 -2.33 20.97 -17.35
CA ALA A 73 -3.60 21.48 -17.84
C ALA A 73 -4.81 20.87 -17.10
N LEU A 74 -4.84 19.55 -16.96
CA LEU A 74 -5.98 18.82 -16.39
C LEU A 74 -5.96 18.76 -14.87
N ARG A 75 -4.79 18.88 -14.24
CA ARG A 75 -4.58 18.71 -12.81
C ARG A 75 -5.28 17.46 -12.23
N PRO A 76 -5.08 16.27 -12.82
CA PRO A 76 -5.84 15.07 -12.49
C PRO A 76 -5.54 14.58 -11.07
N ASP A 77 -6.49 13.85 -10.47
CA ASP A 77 -6.31 13.15 -9.19
C ASP A 77 -5.61 11.80 -9.36
N VAL A 78 -5.74 11.23 -10.55
CA VAL A 78 -5.19 9.92 -10.93
C VAL A 78 -4.54 10.03 -12.30
N VAL A 79 -3.35 9.42 -12.47
CA VAL A 79 -2.67 9.29 -13.77
C VAL A 79 -2.36 7.82 -14.02
N VAL A 80 -2.98 7.24 -15.04
CA VAL A 80 -2.75 5.85 -15.49
C VAL A 80 -2.14 5.89 -16.87
N LEU A 81 -0.87 5.54 -16.95
CA LEU A 81 -0.17 5.42 -18.22
C LEU A 81 -0.23 3.95 -18.66
N VAL A 82 -0.64 3.71 -19.92
CA VAL A 82 -0.84 2.35 -20.44
C VAL A 82 0.06 2.15 -21.66
N GLY A 83 0.87 1.09 -21.66
CA GLY A 83 1.78 0.74 -22.75
C GLY A 83 1.71 -0.75 -23.09
N LEU A 84 2.22 -1.13 -24.25
CA LEU A 84 2.33 -2.51 -24.71
C LEU A 84 3.61 -3.16 -24.19
N ASP A 85 3.49 -4.32 -23.54
CA ASP A 85 4.56 -5.30 -23.44
C ASP A 85 4.15 -6.57 -24.21
N ALA A 86 4.66 -6.72 -25.43
CA ALA A 86 4.30 -7.85 -26.30
C ALA A 86 4.69 -9.23 -25.71
N GLY A 87 5.63 -9.26 -24.77
CA GLY A 87 6.06 -10.49 -24.08
C GLY A 87 5.23 -10.82 -22.84
N ALA A 88 4.40 -9.90 -22.36
CA ALA A 88 3.58 -10.13 -21.17
C ALA A 88 2.46 -11.15 -21.42
N ARG A 89 2.22 -12.01 -20.43
CA ARG A 89 1.11 -12.97 -20.42
C ARG A 89 -0.11 -12.48 -19.65
N ALA A 90 0.08 -11.47 -18.81
CA ALA A 90 -0.95 -10.81 -18.02
C ALA A 90 -0.68 -9.31 -18.00
N VAL A 91 -1.65 -8.54 -17.54
CA VAL A 91 -1.45 -7.11 -17.28
C VAL A 91 -0.46 -6.93 -16.14
N ARG A 92 0.50 -6.00 -16.28
CA ARG A 92 1.51 -5.69 -15.27
C ARG A 92 1.32 -4.28 -14.73
N LEU A 93 1.34 -4.14 -13.41
CA LEU A 93 1.40 -2.87 -12.71
C LEU A 93 2.86 -2.57 -12.36
N GLU A 94 3.41 -1.54 -13.00
CA GLU A 94 4.81 -1.15 -12.79
C GLU A 94 4.96 -0.31 -11.52
N THR A 95 5.98 -0.62 -10.72
CA THR A 95 6.25 0.10 -9.47
C THR A 95 7.31 1.19 -9.62
N THR A 96 8.13 1.13 -10.69
CA THR A 96 9.35 1.95 -10.78
C THR A 96 9.62 2.44 -12.19
N ALA A 97 10.03 3.70 -12.32
CA ALA A 97 10.67 4.27 -13.50
C ALA A 97 12.15 4.53 -13.21
N ARG A 98 13.01 4.17 -14.15
CA ARG A 98 14.46 4.41 -14.08
C ARG A 98 14.84 5.67 -14.84
N ASN A 99 15.84 6.40 -14.36
CA ASN A 99 16.44 7.54 -15.08
C ASN A 99 17.33 7.03 -16.25
N LEU A 100 16.72 6.28 -17.15
CA LEU A 100 17.40 5.57 -18.23
C LEU A 100 16.58 5.61 -19.51
N ALA A 101 17.21 6.05 -20.60
CA ALA A 101 16.73 5.86 -21.96
C ALA A 101 17.59 4.80 -22.66
N GLU A 102 16.98 3.67 -22.99
CA GLU A 102 17.62 2.56 -23.68
C GLU A 102 16.61 1.92 -24.65
N ALA A 103 16.98 1.84 -25.93
CA ALA A 103 16.06 1.41 -26.97
C ALA A 103 16.67 0.29 -27.84
N ARG A 104 15.97 -0.86 -27.92
CA ARG A 104 16.34 -1.94 -28.85
C ARG A 104 16.04 -1.55 -30.30
N ILE A 105 14.95 -0.82 -30.54
CA ILE A 105 14.49 -0.30 -31.82
C ILE A 105 14.39 1.22 -31.75
N PRO A 106 14.51 1.94 -32.88
CA PRO A 106 14.25 3.39 -32.91
C PRO A 106 12.82 3.72 -32.46
N ASP A 107 12.63 4.88 -31.88
CA ASP A 107 11.28 5.45 -31.69
C ASP A 107 10.72 5.98 -33.03
N ASN A 108 9.48 6.46 -33.05
CA ASN A 108 8.84 6.96 -34.29
C ASN A 108 9.51 8.21 -34.86
N ALA A 109 10.40 8.88 -34.13
CA ALA A 109 11.24 9.98 -34.61
C ALA A 109 12.64 9.50 -35.05
N GLY A 110 12.91 8.19 -35.02
CA GLY A 110 14.20 7.62 -35.40
C GLY A 110 15.26 7.64 -34.28
N ARG A 111 14.94 8.12 -33.09
CA ARG A 111 15.88 8.17 -31.96
C ARG A 111 16.04 6.77 -31.33
N ARG A 112 17.29 6.37 -31.11
CA ARG A 112 17.65 5.09 -30.49
C ARG A 112 18.70 5.28 -29.40
N PRO A 113 18.32 5.75 -28.21
CA PRO A 113 19.25 5.97 -27.10
C PRO A 113 19.88 4.66 -26.60
N ARG A 114 21.11 4.75 -26.07
CA ARG A 114 21.89 3.61 -25.59
C ARG A 114 22.43 3.88 -24.19
N GLY A 115 21.59 3.77 -23.18
CA GLY A 115 21.99 3.97 -21.79
C GLY A 115 22.14 5.44 -21.38
N GLU A 116 21.35 6.34 -21.96
CA GLU A 116 21.38 7.77 -21.66
C GLU A 116 20.51 8.06 -20.44
N ALA A 117 20.91 9.06 -19.60
CA ALA A 117 20.05 9.57 -18.57
C ALA A 117 18.88 10.35 -19.15
N LEU A 118 17.63 10.07 -18.70
CA LEU A 118 16.46 10.87 -19.09
C LEU A 118 16.56 12.30 -18.58
N VAL A 119 17.09 12.48 -17.37
CA VAL A 119 17.33 13.78 -16.72
C VAL A 119 18.75 13.76 -16.16
N PRO A 120 19.69 14.53 -16.72
CA PRO A 120 21.03 14.61 -16.17
C PRO A 120 21.03 15.08 -14.71
N GLY A 121 21.69 14.34 -13.83
CA GLY A 121 21.72 14.62 -12.37
C GLY A 121 20.41 14.32 -11.62
N GLY A 122 19.37 13.86 -12.32
CA GLY A 122 18.12 13.47 -11.68
C GLY A 122 18.22 12.17 -10.87
N PRO A 123 17.25 11.89 -9.98
CA PRO A 123 17.22 10.66 -9.19
C PRO A 123 17.32 9.42 -10.08
N PRO A 124 18.07 8.37 -9.68
CA PRO A 124 18.26 7.18 -10.50
C PRO A 124 16.94 6.40 -10.73
N ARG A 125 16.00 6.53 -9.81
CA ARG A 125 14.67 5.90 -9.86
C ARG A 125 13.59 6.85 -9.32
N ARG A 126 12.36 6.70 -9.84
CA ARG A 126 11.13 7.29 -9.30
C ARG A 126 10.10 6.19 -9.14
N CYS A 127 9.40 6.14 -8.01
CA CYS A 127 8.42 5.10 -7.73
C CYS A 127 7.01 5.57 -8.07
N ALA A 128 6.19 4.66 -8.60
CA ALA A 128 4.75 4.86 -8.72
C ALA A 128 4.17 5.26 -7.36
N THR A 129 3.19 6.18 -7.37
CA THR A 129 2.61 6.70 -6.11
C THR A 129 1.41 5.88 -5.64
N TRP A 130 0.96 4.90 -6.40
CA TRP A 130 0.03 3.88 -5.94
C TRP A 130 0.75 2.65 -5.38
N SER A 131 0.07 1.84 -4.54
CA SER A 131 0.59 0.54 -4.14
C SER A 131 0.18 -0.52 -5.17
N ALA A 132 1.08 -0.86 -6.10
CA ALA A 132 0.82 -1.89 -7.11
C ALA A 132 0.49 -3.26 -6.49
N PRO A 133 1.17 -3.75 -5.43
CA PRO A 133 0.78 -4.99 -4.77
C PRO A 133 -0.64 -4.99 -4.20
N THR A 134 -1.06 -3.90 -3.54
CA THR A 134 -2.43 -3.75 -3.02
C THR A 134 -3.46 -3.78 -4.14
N LEU A 135 -3.23 -3.01 -5.21
CA LEU A 135 -4.12 -2.97 -6.38
C LEU A 135 -4.19 -4.31 -7.07
N ALA A 136 -3.05 -4.97 -7.29
CA ALA A 136 -3.01 -6.30 -7.90
C ALA A 136 -3.77 -7.33 -7.05
N GLY A 137 -3.66 -7.29 -5.73
CA GLY A 137 -4.42 -8.16 -4.82
C GLY A 137 -5.94 -7.98 -4.99
N ARG A 138 -6.41 -6.74 -4.97
CA ARG A 138 -7.84 -6.41 -5.15
C ARG A 138 -8.36 -6.79 -6.54
N LEU A 139 -7.58 -6.50 -7.58
CA LEU A 139 -7.95 -6.86 -8.95
C LEU A 139 -7.99 -8.39 -9.16
N ARG A 140 -7.08 -9.16 -8.54
CA ARG A 140 -7.12 -10.63 -8.58
C ARG A 140 -8.34 -11.18 -7.83
N ALA A 141 -8.68 -10.62 -6.68
CA ALA A 141 -9.91 -10.98 -5.95
C ALA A 141 -11.17 -10.70 -6.76
N ALA A 142 -11.13 -9.70 -7.66
CA ALA A 142 -12.20 -9.43 -8.65
C ALA A 142 -12.10 -10.28 -9.92
N GLY A 143 -11.22 -11.28 -9.98
CA GLY A 143 -11.09 -12.23 -11.10
C GLY A 143 -10.17 -11.79 -12.23
N HIS A 144 -9.39 -10.72 -12.08
CA HIS A 144 -8.47 -10.23 -13.11
C HIS A 144 -7.07 -10.84 -13.00
N ALA A 145 -6.48 -11.25 -14.11
CA ALA A 145 -5.08 -11.68 -14.17
C ALA A 145 -4.14 -10.46 -14.18
N VAL A 146 -3.46 -10.20 -13.06
CA VAL A 146 -2.58 -9.04 -12.87
C VAL A 146 -1.27 -9.46 -12.20
N GLU A 147 -0.17 -8.96 -12.69
CA GLU A 147 1.17 -9.10 -12.11
C GLU A 147 1.68 -7.75 -11.61
N VAL A 148 2.69 -7.78 -10.72
CA VAL A 148 3.43 -6.59 -10.29
C VAL A 148 4.83 -6.70 -10.85
N SER A 149 5.35 -5.61 -11.41
CA SER A 149 6.68 -5.51 -11.97
C SER A 149 7.39 -4.27 -11.40
N ASP A 150 8.69 -4.34 -11.25
CA ASP A 150 9.55 -3.23 -10.80
C ASP A 150 10.41 -2.65 -11.93
N ASP A 151 10.16 -3.06 -13.16
CA ASP A 151 10.92 -2.62 -14.34
C ASP A 151 10.03 -2.29 -15.54
N ALA A 152 9.73 -1.01 -15.70
CA ALA A 152 9.03 -0.48 -16.88
C ALA A 152 9.88 -0.48 -18.17
N GLY A 153 11.06 -1.11 -18.16
CA GLY A 153 12.00 -1.15 -19.27
C GLY A 153 12.88 0.09 -19.38
N GLY A 154 13.43 0.35 -20.56
CA GLY A 154 14.24 1.52 -20.88
C GLY A 154 13.68 2.33 -22.03
N TYR A 155 12.55 1.92 -22.61
CA TYR A 155 11.94 2.55 -23.79
C TYR A 155 11.00 3.71 -23.40
N VAL A 156 10.18 4.17 -24.33
CA VAL A 156 9.29 5.32 -24.18
C VAL A 156 8.34 5.17 -22.99
N CYS A 157 7.92 3.95 -22.64
CA CYS A 157 7.07 3.65 -21.47
C CYS A 157 7.73 4.13 -20.18
N ASN A 158 8.96 3.72 -19.93
CA ASN A 158 9.75 4.13 -18.78
C ASN A 158 9.98 5.65 -18.75
N ALA A 159 10.32 6.23 -19.90
CA ALA A 159 10.56 7.67 -20.02
C ALA A 159 9.31 8.49 -19.70
N THR A 160 8.14 8.02 -20.13
CA THR A 160 6.84 8.67 -19.87
C THR A 160 6.46 8.60 -18.40
N LEU A 161 6.63 7.43 -17.75
CA LEU A 161 6.38 7.28 -16.31
C LEU A 161 7.32 8.17 -15.51
N TYR A 162 8.61 8.19 -15.83
CA TYR A 162 9.59 9.04 -15.15
C TYR A 162 9.20 10.52 -15.26
N ALA A 163 8.82 10.99 -16.45
CA ALA A 163 8.42 12.37 -16.69
C ALA A 163 7.11 12.75 -15.97
N ALA A 164 6.14 11.84 -15.90
CA ALA A 164 4.89 12.08 -15.16
C ALA A 164 5.13 12.23 -13.65
N LEU A 165 5.94 11.36 -13.08
CA LEU A 165 6.29 11.40 -11.65
C LEU A 165 7.10 12.67 -11.31
N GLU A 166 8.06 13.04 -12.16
CA GLU A 166 8.83 14.28 -12.04
C GLU A 166 7.93 15.51 -12.07
N ALA A 167 7.06 15.65 -13.07
CA ALA A 167 6.17 16.79 -13.20
C ALA A 167 5.23 16.97 -11.99
N LEU A 168 4.79 15.87 -11.41
CA LEU A 168 3.94 15.90 -10.21
C LEU A 168 4.72 16.27 -8.95
N GLU A 169 5.96 15.82 -8.84
CA GLU A 169 6.83 16.17 -7.72
C GLU A 169 7.22 17.66 -7.77
N ASP A 170 7.69 18.15 -8.93
CA ASP A 170 8.05 19.54 -9.15
C ASP A 170 6.85 20.49 -8.97
N GLY A 171 5.67 20.05 -9.35
CA GLY A 171 4.42 20.78 -9.15
C GLY A 171 3.84 20.70 -7.73
N GLY A 172 4.55 20.12 -6.75
CA GLY A 172 4.08 19.95 -5.37
C GLY A 172 2.90 18.98 -5.24
N ARG A 173 2.69 18.10 -6.22
CA ARG A 173 1.56 17.16 -6.32
C ARG A 173 1.99 15.69 -6.25
N ALA A 174 3.08 15.38 -5.59
CA ALA A 174 3.61 14.01 -5.42
C ALA A 174 2.58 13.01 -4.84
N GLY A 175 1.51 13.48 -4.22
CA GLY A 175 0.43 12.63 -3.70
C GLY A 175 -0.62 12.18 -4.72
N VAL A 176 -0.57 12.61 -5.98
CA VAL A 176 -1.45 12.14 -7.07
C VAL A 176 -1.17 10.67 -7.34
N LEU A 177 -2.22 9.84 -7.42
CA LEU A 177 -2.08 8.40 -7.68
C LEU A 177 -1.63 8.17 -9.12
N THR A 178 -0.37 7.80 -9.29
CA THR A 178 0.29 7.71 -10.60
C THR A 178 1.05 6.41 -10.75
N GLY A 179 0.92 5.79 -11.91
CA GLY A 179 1.70 4.60 -12.26
C GLY A 179 1.51 4.18 -13.71
N PHE A 180 2.12 3.06 -14.06
CA PHE A 180 2.15 2.53 -15.41
C PHE A 180 1.58 1.11 -15.45
N VAL A 181 0.83 0.82 -16.51
CA VAL A 181 0.21 -0.48 -16.79
C VAL A 181 0.73 -0.99 -18.12
N HIS A 182 1.46 -2.10 -18.09
CA HIS A 182 1.77 -2.81 -19.31
C HIS A 182 0.67 -3.81 -19.65
N VAL A 183 0.16 -3.73 -20.86
CA VAL A 183 -0.84 -4.64 -21.40
C VAL A 183 -0.20 -5.67 -22.33
N PRO A 184 -0.71 -6.91 -22.36
CA PRO A 184 -0.19 -7.95 -23.22
C PRO A 184 -0.48 -7.69 -24.69
N GLY A 185 0.27 -8.33 -25.58
CA GLY A 185 0.07 -8.27 -27.02
C GLY A 185 -1.26 -8.89 -27.46
N PRO A 186 -1.69 -8.60 -28.71
CA PRO A 186 -2.90 -9.20 -29.27
C PRO A 186 -2.81 -10.73 -29.30
N GLY A 187 -3.88 -11.42 -28.89
CA GLY A 187 -3.95 -12.88 -28.82
C GLY A 187 -3.34 -13.51 -27.58
N ALA A 188 -2.71 -12.74 -26.70
CA ALA A 188 -2.29 -13.25 -25.39
C ALA A 188 -3.50 -13.54 -24.48
N PRO A 189 -3.38 -14.51 -23.53
CA PRO A 189 -4.42 -14.76 -22.55
C PRO A 189 -4.79 -13.45 -21.81
N GLY A 190 -6.09 -13.14 -21.73
CA GLY A 190 -6.59 -11.95 -21.04
C GLY A 190 -6.53 -10.61 -21.81
N ALA A 191 -5.96 -10.58 -23.05
CA ALA A 191 -5.91 -9.36 -23.86
C ALA A 191 -7.29 -8.73 -24.10
N GLY A 192 -8.33 -9.53 -24.32
CA GLY A 192 -9.71 -9.05 -24.52
C GLY A 192 -10.35 -8.43 -23.26
N GLY A 193 -9.86 -8.75 -22.06
CA GLY A 193 -10.38 -8.25 -20.80
C GLY A 193 -9.72 -6.94 -20.31
N VAL A 194 -8.73 -6.42 -21.03
CA VAL A 194 -7.95 -5.24 -20.61
C VAL A 194 -8.82 -3.99 -20.35
N PRO A 195 -9.80 -3.62 -21.19
CA PRO A 195 -10.65 -2.46 -20.91
C PRO A 195 -11.45 -2.59 -19.61
N VAL A 196 -11.96 -3.79 -19.30
CA VAL A 196 -12.70 -4.08 -18.07
C VAL A 196 -11.77 -3.98 -16.85
N LEU A 197 -10.56 -4.53 -16.96
CA LEU A 197 -9.53 -4.43 -15.92
C LEU A 197 -9.13 -2.96 -15.66
N LEU A 198 -8.92 -2.17 -16.72
CA LEU A 198 -8.59 -0.75 -16.58
C LEU A 198 -9.73 0.04 -15.90
N ALA A 199 -10.98 -0.27 -16.21
CA ALA A 199 -12.14 0.34 -15.54
C ALA A 199 -12.17 -0.05 -14.04
N ALA A 200 -11.93 -1.31 -13.70
CA ALA A 200 -11.83 -1.77 -12.32
C ALA A 200 -10.66 -1.10 -11.57
N LEU A 201 -9.49 -1.00 -12.19
CA LEU A 201 -8.33 -0.28 -11.65
C LEU A 201 -8.65 1.19 -11.36
N LEU A 202 -9.29 1.86 -12.30
CA LEU A 202 -9.70 3.27 -12.17
C LEU A 202 -10.70 3.45 -11.03
N THR A 203 -11.65 2.54 -10.86
CA THR A 203 -12.61 2.55 -9.75
C THR A 203 -11.89 2.42 -8.40
N GLU A 204 -10.95 1.48 -8.27
CA GLU A 204 -10.15 1.30 -7.06
C GLU A 204 -9.31 2.55 -6.73
N LEU A 205 -8.70 3.18 -7.74
CA LEU A 205 -7.91 4.39 -7.56
C LEU A 205 -8.80 5.59 -7.18
N ALA A 206 -9.96 5.74 -7.82
CA ALA A 206 -10.92 6.79 -7.49
C ALA A 206 -11.44 6.65 -6.05
N ASP A 207 -11.73 5.44 -5.60
CA ASP A 207 -12.11 5.18 -4.21
C ASP A 207 -10.99 5.50 -3.22
N GLN A 208 -9.72 5.25 -3.58
CA GLN A 208 -8.59 5.70 -2.77
C GLN A 208 -8.51 7.24 -2.68
N VAL A 209 -8.70 7.95 -3.80
CA VAL A 209 -8.75 9.43 -3.81
C VAL A 209 -9.87 9.93 -2.90
N ARG A 210 -11.06 9.35 -3.00
CA ARG A 210 -12.22 9.74 -2.19
C ARG A 210 -12.01 9.48 -0.71
N ARG A 211 -11.48 8.30 -0.34
CA ARG A 211 -11.10 8.02 1.05
C ARG A 211 -10.10 9.05 1.58
N ARG A 212 -9.10 9.47 0.79
CA ARG A 212 -8.15 10.52 1.16
C ARG A 212 -8.80 11.89 1.31
N ARG A 213 -9.76 12.24 0.44
CA ARG A 213 -10.51 13.50 0.54
C ARG A 213 -11.45 13.50 1.77
N ALA A 214 -12.21 12.41 1.97
CA ALA A 214 -13.03 12.22 3.16
C ALA A 214 -12.19 12.29 4.44
N TRP A 215 -11.02 11.68 4.42
CA TRP A 215 -10.05 11.76 5.52
C TRP A 215 -9.59 13.21 5.78
N ARG A 216 -9.30 14.00 4.74
CA ARG A 216 -8.93 15.42 4.87
C ARG A 216 -10.05 16.26 5.50
N ARG A 217 -11.31 15.91 5.27
CA ARG A 217 -12.49 16.58 5.86
C ARG A 217 -12.85 16.09 7.25
N GLY A 218 -12.20 15.08 7.76
CA GLY A 218 -12.58 14.42 9.00
C GLY A 218 -13.79 13.50 8.88
N GLU A 219 -14.17 13.13 7.66
CA GLU A 219 -15.29 12.22 7.30
C GLU A 219 -14.71 10.86 6.90
N GLY A 220 -13.84 10.29 7.61
CA GLY A 220 -13.24 9.00 7.28
C GLY A 220 -13.64 7.92 8.26
N ARG A 221 -13.04 6.73 8.16
CA ARG A 221 -13.14 5.68 9.19
C ARG A 221 -13.15 6.36 10.56
N ALA A 222 -13.95 5.88 11.52
CA ALA A 222 -14.21 6.51 12.82
C ALA A 222 -12.96 6.93 13.63
N SER A 223 -11.79 6.57 13.17
CA SER A 223 -10.46 6.83 13.74
C SER A 223 -9.67 7.94 13.04
N VAL A 224 -10.31 8.77 12.23
CA VAL A 224 -9.63 9.93 11.59
C VAL A 224 -8.89 10.77 12.64
N PRO A 225 -7.63 11.19 12.38
CA PRO A 225 -6.93 12.09 13.27
C PRO A 225 -7.76 13.34 13.45
N ARG A 226 -8.39 13.48 14.62
CA ARG A 226 -8.89 14.79 15.03
C ARG A 226 -7.68 15.71 15.07
N ALA A 227 -7.84 16.96 14.64
CA ALA A 227 -6.80 17.96 14.80
C ALA A 227 -6.19 17.84 16.21
N GLY A 228 -4.88 17.71 16.30
CA GLY A 228 -4.18 17.59 17.59
C GLY A 228 -3.75 16.20 18.02
N ARG A 229 -4.02 15.12 17.27
CA ARG A 229 -3.47 13.78 17.56
C ARG A 229 -2.45 13.30 16.51
N PRO A 230 -1.60 12.30 16.84
CA PRO A 230 -0.68 11.71 15.87
C PRO A 230 -1.40 10.93 14.77
N LEU A 231 -0.74 10.79 13.60
CA LEU A 231 -1.12 9.83 12.58
C LEU A 231 -0.95 8.42 13.13
N ARG A 232 -2.01 7.63 13.17
CA ARG A 232 -1.99 6.24 13.66
C ARG A 232 -1.83 5.27 12.50
N VAL A 233 -0.77 4.50 12.52
CA VAL A 233 -0.44 3.51 11.49
C VAL A 233 -0.50 2.11 12.10
N GLY A 234 -1.34 1.24 11.55
CA GLY A 234 -1.33 -0.19 11.87
C GLY A 234 -0.27 -0.91 11.03
N LEU A 235 0.71 -1.52 11.67
CA LEU A 235 1.74 -2.31 10.99
C LEU A 235 1.50 -3.79 11.25
N THR A 236 1.26 -4.55 10.20
CA THR A 236 1.00 -5.99 10.28
C THR A 236 1.74 -6.78 9.20
N GLY A 237 1.70 -8.08 9.29
CA GLY A 237 2.34 -9.01 8.36
C GLY A 237 2.50 -10.39 8.97
N GLY A 238 2.51 -11.42 8.13
CA GLY A 238 2.65 -12.79 8.56
C GLY A 238 3.95 -13.05 9.32
N ILE A 239 3.96 -14.08 10.14
CA ILE A 239 5.16 -14.50 10.86
C ILE A 239 6.34 -14.68 9.89
N GLY A 240 7.51 -14.15 10.23
CA GLY A 240 8.71 -14.20 9.36
C GLY A 240 8.75 -13.17 8.22
N SER A 241 7.73 -12.31 8.04
CA SER A 241 7.69 -11.32 6.95
C SER A 241 8.71 -10.19 7.07
N GLY A 242 9.28 -9.94 8.25
CA GLY A 242 10.22 -8.84 8.49
C GLY A 242 9.57 -7.57 9.08
N LYS A 243 8.35 -7.68 9.61
CA LYS A 243 7.60 -6.60 10.24
C LYS A 243 8.40 -5.81 11.29
N SER A 244 9.13 -6.50 12.19
CA SER A 244 9.98 -5.86 13.20
C SER A 244 11.16 -5.07 12.62
N THR A 245 11.68 -5.46 11.46
CA THR A 245 12.68 -4.66 10.73
C THR A 245 12.06 -3.37 10.21
N VAL A 246 10.85 -3.44 9.63
CA VAL A 246 10.11 -2.25 9.19
C VAL A 246 9.81 -1.32 10.37
N ALA A 247 9.35 -1.86 11.50
CA ALA A 247 9.10 -1.10 12.73
C ALA A 247 10.36 -0.34 13.18
N ARG A 248 11.51 -1.01 13.23
CA ARG A 248 12.82 -0.41 13.56
C ARG A 248 13.24 0.67 12.56
N LEU A 249 13.03 0.46 11.28
CA LEU A 249 13.34 1.45 10.23
C LEU A 249 12.43 2.69 10.34
N LEU A 250 11.16 2.51 10.66
CA LEU A 250 10.23 3.62 10.92
C LEU A 250 10.60 4.39 12.19
N ALA A 251 11.04 3.71 13.26
CA ALA A 251 11.53 4.35 14.48
C ALA A 251 12.75 5.26 14.20
N ARG A 252 13.66 4.87 13.29
CA ARG A 252 14.78 5.71 12.85
C ARG A 252 14.35 6.97 12.08
N ARG A 253 13.09 7.08 11.72
CA ARG A 253 12.46 8.22 11.03
C ARG A 253 11.49 8.99 11.95
N ASP A 254 11.76 8.97 13.27
CA ASP A 254 10.98 9.63 14.31
C ASP A 254 9.53 9.12 14.46
N ALA A 255 9.21 7.90 14.01
CA ALA A 255 7.96 7.27 14.35
C ALA A 255 8.00 6.73 15.79
N THR A 256 6.96 6.99 16.56
CA THR A 256 6.73 6.31 17.84
C THR A 256 6.19 4.91 17.56
N VAL A 257 7.01 3.89 17.79
CA VAL A 257 6.61 2.50 17.59
C VAL A 257 6.07 1.94 18.89
N VAL A 258 4.85 1.40 18.83
CA VAL A 258 4.13 0.75 19.93
C VAL A 258 4.04 -0.73 19.63
N ASP A 259 4.66 -1.56 20.47
CA ASP A 259 4.71 -3.02 20.33
C ASP A 259 3.61 -3.68 21.17
N ALA A 260 2.60 -4.25 20.51
CA ALA A 260 1.48 -4.95 21.15
C ALA A 260 1.94 -6.14 22.03
N ASP A 261 2.95 -6.87 21.55
CA ASP A 261 3.49 -8.02 22.30
C ASP A 261 4.25 -7.58 23.56
N ALA A 262 4.98 -6.46 23.48
CA ALA A 262 5.64 -5.87 24.65
C ALA A 262 4.63 -5.39 25.69
N ILE A 263 3.55 -4.73 25.25
CA ILE A 263 2.44 -4.33 26.14
C ILE A 263 1.80 -5.57 26.77
N SER A 264 1.49 -6.59 25.97
CA SER A 264 0.93 -7.86 26.47
C SER A 264 1.83 -8.50 27.53
N ARG A 265 3.15 -8.50 27.31
CA ARG A 265 4.11 -8.99 28.31
C ARG A 265 4.08 -8.18 29.60
N ARG A 266 3.98 -6.87 29.52
CA ARG A 266 3.94 -5.96 30.68
C ARG A 266 2.66 -6.12 31.47
N VAL A 267 1.50 -6.14 30.86
CA VAL A 267 0.21 -6.24 31.56
C VAL A 267 -0.03 -7.60 32.20
N THR A 268 0.66 -8.65 31.71
CA THR A 268 0.60 -10.03 32.24
C THR A 268 1.88 -10.46 32.99
N GLY A 269 2.86 -9.59 33.14
CA GLY A 269 4.07 -9.82 33.94
C GLY A 269 3.81 -9.70 35.43
N ALA A 270 4.85 -9.92 36.24
CA ALA A 270 4.76 -9.77 37.71
C ALA A 270 4.27 -8.35 38.07
N GLY A 271 3.22 -8.29 38.90
CA GLY A 271 2.53 -7.03 39.22
C GLY A 271 1.69 -6.42 38.07
N GLY A 272 1.54 -7.10 36.95
CA GLY A 272 0.78 -6.65 35.81
C GLY A 272 -0.69 -6.39 36.09
N ALA A 273 -1.25 -5.39 35.42
CA ALA A 273 -2.59 -4.84 35.73
C ALA A 273 -3.76 -5.84 35.60
N VAL A 274 -3.61 -6.91 34.81
CA VAL A 274 -4.68 -7.89 34.59
C VAL A 274 -4.43 -9.22 35.30
N LEU A 275 -3.27 -9.39 35.91
CA LEU A 275 -2.82 -10.65 36.44
C LEU A 275 -3.72 -11.20 37.60
N GLY A 276 -4.15 -10.31 38.48
CA GLY A 276 -5.07 -10.67 39.57
C GLY A 276 -6.41 -11.24 39.06
N ARG A 277 -6.93 -10.67 37.97
CA ARG A 277 -8.15 -11.17 37.30
C ARG A 277 -7.91 -12.47 36.56
N ILE A 278 -6.74 -12.63 35.90
CA ILE A 278 -6.39 -13.91 35.27
C ILE A 278 -6.32 -15.00 36.32
N ARG A 279 -5.65 -14.75 37.46
CA ARG A 279 -5.56 -15.68 38.59
C ARG A 279 -6.92 -16.08 39.15
N SER A 280 -7.83 -15.12 39.29
CA SER A 280 -9.20 -15.39 39.78
C SER A 280 -10.05 -16.25 38.83
N VAL A 281 -9.79 -16.19 37.52
CA VAL A 281 -10.54 -16.89 36.46
C VAL A 281 -9.93 -18.27 36.15
N PHE A 282 -8.59 -18.38 36.17
CA PHE A 282 -7.86 -19.57 35.71
C PHE A 282 -7.13 -20.32 36.82
N GLY A 283 -7.10 -19.75 38.02
CA GLY A 283 -6.42 -20.35 39.17
C GLY A 283 -4.92 -20.06 39.22
N ASP A 284 -4.26 -20.59 40.24
CA ASP A 284 -2.83 -20.43 40.51
C ASP A 284 -1.95 -21.21 39.52
N GLY A 285 -2.46 -22.25 38.89
CA GLY A 285 -1.71 -23.08 37.95
C GLY A 285 -1.22 -22.38 36.68
N VAL A 286 -1.69 -21.14 36.40
CA VAL A 286 -1.26 -20.31 35.29
C VAL A 286 -0.37 -19.15 35.75
N ILE A 287 0.08 -19.16 37.00
CA ILE A 287 0.95 -18.13 37.57
C ILE A 287 2.30 -18.73 37.89
N THR A 288 3.37 -18.12 37.44
CA THR A 288 4.75 -18.52 37.75
C THR A 288 5.12 -18.22 39.22
N ALA A 289 6.18 -18.84 39.75
CA ALA A 289 6.66 -18.61 41.10
C ALA A 289 7.08 -17.15 41.38
N ASP A 290 7.53 -16.40 40.37
CA ASP A 290 7.85 -14.97 40.42
C ASP A 290 6.61 -14.07 40.27
N GLY A 291 5.41 -14.67 40.20
CA GLY A 291 4.15 -13.93 40.14
C GLY A 291 3.79 -13.35 38.78
N ALA A 292 4.29 -13.90 37.68
CA ALA A 292 3.90 -13.54 36.32
C ALA A 292 2.93 -14.58 35.73
N LEU A 293 2.36 -14.29 34.53
CA LEU A 293 1.60 -15.28 33.79
C LEU A 293 2.51 -16.38 33.23
N ASP A 294 2.26 -17.63 33.59
CA ASP A 294 2.85 -18.78 32.91
C ASP A 294 2.23 -18.93 31.51
N ARG A 295 2.97 -18.44 30.51
CA ARG A 295 2.53 -18.42 29.11
C ARG A 295 2.43 -19.82 28.53
N SER A 296 3.25 -20.78 29.01
CA SER A 296 3.23 -22.15 28.54
C SER A 296 1.99 -22.89 29.06
N ALA A 297 1.74 -22.80 30.38
CA ALA A 297 0.55 -23.36 31.01
C ALA A 297 -0.73 -22.75 30.39
N MET A 298 -0.77 -21.42 30.21
CA MET A 298 -1.90 -20.74 29.60
C MET A 298 -2.09 -21.14 28.14
N ALA A 299 -1.01 -21.24 27.33
CA ALA A 299 -1.09 -21.70 25.95
C ALA A 299 -1.72 -23.11 25.86
N GLY A 300 -1.32 -24.03 26.71
CA GLY A 300 -1.94 -25.37 26.79
C GLY A 300 -3.47 -25.31 27.02
N LEU A 301 -3.92 -24.44 27.93
CA LEU A 301 -5.35 -24.27 28.22
C LEU A 301 -6.12 -23.68 27.03
N ILE A 302 -5.63 -22.59 26.43
CA ILE A 302 -6.33 -21.88 25.33
C ILE A 302 -6.25 -22.64 24.01
N PHE A 303 -5.28 -23.53 23.83
CA PHE A 303 -5.19 -24.38 22.65
C PHE A 303 -6.29 -25.42 22.59
N SER A 304 -6.65 -25.98 23.75
CA SER A 304 -7.67 -27.03 23.88
C SER A 304 -9.10 -26.51 24.16
N ASP A 305 -9.22 -25.28 24.69
CA ASP A 305 -10.52 -24.67 25.04
C ASP A 305 -10.70 -23.28 24.43
N PRO A 306 -11.47 -23.17 23.32
CA PRO A 306 -11.80 -21.86 22.72
C PRO A 306 -12.53 -20.90 23.68
N SER A 307 -13.21 -21.41 24.70
CA SER A 307 -13.88 -20.57 25.71
C SER A 307 -12.87 -19.97 26.69
N ALA A 308 -11.83 -20.72 27.07
CA ALA A 308 -10.72 -20.20 27.86
C ALA A 308 -9.98 -19.08 27.09
N ARG A 309 -9.76 -19.28 25.82
CA ARG A 309 -9.18 -18.24 24.96
C ARG A 309 -10.00 -16.95 24.98
N ARG A 310 -11.32 -17.03 24.75
CA ARG A 310 -12.20 -15.84 24.79
C ARG A 310 -12.18 -15.15 26.15
N ARG A 311 -12.16 -15.93 27.28
CA ARG A 311 -12.06 -15.35 28.62
C ARG A 311 -10.75 -14.60 28.82
N LEU A 312 -9.61 -15.16 28.39
CA LEU A 312 -8.31 -14.52 28.47
C LEU A 312 -8.28 -13.23 27.66
N GLU A 313 -8.75 -13.28 26.42
CA GLU A 313 -8.86 -12.13 25.52
C GLU A 313 -9.73 -11.01 26.12
N ALA A 314 -10.88 -11.35 26.69
CA ALA A 314 -11.77 -10.39 27.37
C ALA A 314 -11.10 -9.68 28.57
N LEU A 315 -10.16 -10.33 29.24
CA LEU A 315 -9.39 -9.72 30.33
C LEU A 315 -8.22 -8.86 29.85
N THR A 316 -7.53 -9.30 28.80
CA THR A 316 -6.25 -8.72 28.38
C THR A 316 -6.40 -7.63 27.32
N LEU A 317 -7.24 -7.86 26.28
CA LEU A 317 -7.33 -6.96 25.13
C LEU A 317 -7.77 -5.52 25.50
N PRO A 318 -8.76 -5.27 26.39
CA PRO A 318 -9.12 -3.92 26.75
C PRO A 318 -7.98 -3.14 27.41
N ARG A 319 -7.17 -3.82 28.24
CA ARG A 319 -6.04 -3.20 28.90
C ARG A 319 -4.89 -2.92 27.93
N ILE A 320 -4.60 -3.88 27.04
CA ILE A 320 -3.60 -3.71 25.99
C ILE A 320 -3.99 -2.52 25.08
N ALA A 321 -5.25 -2.45 24.66
CA ALA A 321 -5.75 -1.35 23.83
C ALA A 321 -5.62 0.01 24.51
N LEU A 322 -5.93 0.10 25.81
CA LEU A 322 -5.79 1.33 26.57
C LEU A 322 -4.32 1.78 26.64
N GLU A 323 -3.40 0.88 27.00
CA GLU A 323 -1.97 1.22 27.08
C GLU A 323 -1.39 1.55 25.71
N ALA A 324 -1.78 0.81 24.66
CA ALA A 324 -1.37 1.12 23.30
C ALA A 324 -1.84 2.50 22.85
N ALA A 325 -3.10 2.87 23.15
CA ALA A 325 -3.62 4.21 22.86
C ALA A 325 -2.81 5.30 23.57
N GLN A 326 -2.50 5.12 24.85
CA GLN A 326 -1.67 6.05 25.63
C GLN A 326 -0.26 6.18 25.08
N GLU A 327 0.36 5.07 24.65
CA GLU A 327 1.68 5.11 24.03
C GLU A 327 1.66 5.78 22.66
N MET A 328 0.64 5.54 21.84
CA MET A 328 0.49 6.22 20.56
C MET A 328 0.35 7.74 20.71
N GLU A 329 -0.35 8.23 21.72
CA GLU A 329 -0.50 9.67 21.97
C GLU A 329 0.82 10.38 22.30
N ARG A 330 1.85 9.64 22.74
CA ARG A 330 3.20 10.22 23.01
C ARG A 330 3.88 10.75 21.74
N ALA A 331 3.47 10.30 20.57
CA ALA A 331 3.95 10.85 19.29
C ALA A 331 3.54 12.33 19.10
N GLY A 332 2.53 12.80 19.83
CA GLY A 332 2.04 14.18 19.76
C GLY A 332 1.37 14.56 18.45
N ALA A 333 0.82 15.76 18.42
CA ALA A 333 0.22 16.32 17.22
C ALA A 333 1.24 16.44 16.08
N GLY A 334 0.90 15.95 14.88
CA GLY A 334 1.81 15.95 13.73
C GLY A 334 2.92 14.89 13.81
N GLY A 335 2.94 14.03 14.84
CA GLY A 335 3.77 12.85 14.91
C GLY A 335 3.18 11.66 14.15
N VAL A 336 3.95 10.57 14.07
CA VAL A 336 3.51 9.28 13.51
C VAL A 336 3.61 8.23 14.60
N ALA A 337 2.49 7.60 14.97
CA ALA A 337 2.45 6.46 15.87
C ALA A 337 2.22 5.17 15.06
N VAL A 338 3.13 4.24 15.16
CA VAL A 338 3.07 2.94 14.47
C VAL A 338 2.77 1.86 15.50
N TYR A 339 1.59 1.25 15.40
CA TYR A 339 1.23 0.14 16.25
C TYR A 339 1.55 -1.18 15.55
N ASP A 340 2.54 -1.88 16.08
CA ASP A 340 2.99 -3.18 15.59
C ASP A 340 2.07 -4.29 16.13
N VAL A 341 1.16 -4.77 15.27
CA VAL A 341 0.10 -5.73 15.64
C VAL A 341 0.13 -6.94 14.71
N PRO A 342 0.58 -8.10 15.18
CA PRO A 342 0.59 -9.32 14.36
C PRO A 342 -0.79 -9.78 13.88
N LEU A 343 -1.82 -9.62 14.71
CA LEU A 343 -3.18 -10.13 14.50
C LEU A 343 -4.18 -9.01 14.15
N LEU A 344 -3.75 -7.99 13.44
CA LEU A 344 -4.59 -6.83 13.07
C LEU A 344 -5.83 -7.25 12.27
N VAL A 345 -5.66 -8.18 11.33
CA VAL A 345 -6.72 -8.66 10.44
C VAL A 345 -7.68 -9.53 11.18
N GLU A 346 -7.16 -10.50 11.95
CA GLU A 346 -7.91 -11.48 12.71
C GLU A 346 -8.79 -10.82 13.79
N GLN A 347 -8.34 -9.69 14.34
CA GLN A 347 -9.06 -8.93 15.36
C GLN A 347 -9.92 -7.80 14.78
N GLY A 348 -9.99 -7.64 13.46
CA GLY A 348 -10.79 -6.60 12.82
C GLY A 348 -10.38 -5.17 13.18
N MET A 349 -9.08 -4.93 13.44
CA MET A 349 -8.60 -3.65 13.98
C MET A 349 -8.31 -2.59 12.92
N ALA A 350 -8.50 -2.89 11.63
CA ALA A 350 -8.12 -1.97 10.54
C ALA A 350 -8.71 -0.56 10.69
N ASP A 351 -9.95 -0.46 11.21
CA ASP A 351 -10.65 0.82 11.38
C ASP A 351 -10.13 1.70 12.53
N LEU A 352 -9.23 1.17 13.36
CA LEU A 352 -8.56 1.94 14.41
C LEU A 352 -7.40 2.80 13.90
N PHE A 353 -6.99 2.60 12.65
CA PHE A 353 -5.81 3.22 12.06
C PHE A 353 -6.16 4.13 10.90
N ASP A 354 -5.39 5.19 10.74
CA ASP A 354 -5.47 6.11 9.61
C ASP A 354 -4.84 5.49 8.35
N SER A 355 -3.88 4.58 8.55
CA SER A 355 -3.23 3.81 7.49
C SER A 355 -2.85 2.42 7.99
N VAL A 356 -3.08 1.41 7.19
CA VAL A 356 -2.66 0.02 7.43
C VAL A 356 -1.53 -0.32 6.49
N VAL A 357 -0.39 -0.69 7.06
CA VAL A 357 0.81 -1.14 6.32
C VAL A 357 0.98 -2.63 6.54
N VAL A 358 1.02 -3.38 5.47
CA VAL A 358 1.24 -4.83 5.48
C VAL A 358 2.65 -5.13 4.97
N VAL A 359 3.40 -5.92 5.70
CA VAL A 359 4.72 -6.42 5.27
C VAL A 359 4.57 -7.85 4.76
N GLU A 360 4.92 -8.06 3.50
CA GLU A 360 4.89 -9.37 2.86
C GLU A 360 6.28 -9.87 2.49
N SER A 361 6.44 -11.19 2.50
CA SER A 361 7.65 -11.86 2.01
C SER A 361 7.26 -13.24 1.47
N PRO A 362 7.95 -13.74 0.44
CA PRO A 362 7.73 -15.08 -0.08
C PRO A 362 7.81 -16.15 1.02
N LEU A 363 6.97 -17.18 0.89
CA LEU A 363 6.83 -18.24 1.91
C LEU A 363 8.19 -18.85 2.28
N GLU A 364 9.01 -19.22 1.29
CA GLU A 364 10.31 -19.85 1.54
C GLU A 364 11.25 -18.95 2.33
N GLN A 365 11.33 -17.66 2.00
CA GLN A 365 12.15 -16.71 2.75
C GLN A 365 11.64 -16.52 4.20
N ARG A 366 10.32 -16.58 4.42
CA ARG A 366 9.74 -16.53 5.77
C ARG A 366 10.16 -17.76 6.57
N LEU A 367 10.07 -18.96 5.97
CA LEU A 367 10.47 -20.19 6.59
C LEU A 367 11.96 -20.21 6.92
N GLU A 368 12.84 -19.84 5.99
CA GLU A 368 14.28 -19.72 6.23
C GLU A 368 14.63 -18.76 7.38
N ARG A 369 13.91 -17.61 7.47
CA ARG A 369 14.12 -16.66 8.56
C ARG A 369 13.68 -17.20 9.92
N LEU A 370 12.64 -18.04 9.95
CA LEU A 370 12.14 -18.66 11.16
C LEU A 370 13.05 -19.83 11.59
N GLU A 371 13.53 -20.65 10.67
CA GLU A 371 14.51 -21.72 10.93
C GLU A 371 15.80 -21.14 11.50
N ARG A 372 16.30 -20.03 10.95
CA ARG A 372 17.48 -19.32 11.52
C ARG A 372 17.25 -18.78 12.93
N ARG A 373 15.99 -18.61 13.36
CA ARG A 373 15.60 -18.23 14.73
C ARG A 373 15.34 -19.43 15.61
N GLY A 374 15.59 -20.67 15.15
CA GLY A 374 15.43 -21.91 15.90
C GLY A 374 14.02 -22.48 15.88
N LEU A 375 13.13 -22.00 14.99
CA LEU A 375 11.80 -22.55 14.85
C LEU A 375 11.79 -23.62 13.75
N GLU A 376 11.36 -24.84 14.10
CA GLU A 376 11.27 -25.91 13.09
C GLU A 376 10.23 -25.60 12.02
N ARG A 377 10.51 -26.03 10.77
CA ARG A 377 9.65 -25.76 9.59
C ARG A 377 8.20 -26.18 9.80
N ALA A 378 7.98 -27.37 10.38
CA ALA A 378 6.63 -27.86 10.65
C ALA A 378 5.88 -26.96 11.64
N GLU A 379 6.55 -26.50 12.69
CA GLU A 379 5.98 -25.56 13.66
C GLU A 379 5.73 -24.19 13.04
N ALA A 380 6.65 -23.69 12.20
CA ALA A 380 6.46 -22.46 11.46
C ALA A 380 5.22 -22.50 10.57
N MET A 381 5.03 -23.59 9.82
CA MET A 381 3.85 -23.82 8.98
C MET A 381 2.55 -23.88 9.81
N ALA A 382 2.55 -24.58 10.95
CA ALA A 382 1.39 -24.65 11.84
C ALA A 382 1.01 -23.26 12.37
N ARG A 383 1.98 -22.44 12.76
CA ARG A 383 1.74 -21.06 13.21
C ARG A 383 1.22 -20.16 12.07
N MET A 384 1.70 -20.35 10.86
CA MET A 384 1.21 -19.61 9.68
C MET A 384 -0.24 -19.98 9.35
N ALA A 385 -0.60 -21.25 9.44
CA ALA A 385 -1.98 -21.73 9.21
C ALA A 385 -3.00 -21.14 10.18
N GLY A 386 -2.57 -20.72 11.38
CA GLY A 386 -3.41 -20.04 12.37
C GLY A 386 -3.56 -18.52 12.14
N GLN A 387 -2.93 -17.97 11.12
CA GLN A 387 -3.00 -16.54 10.78
C GLN A 387 -3.87 -16.33 9.54
N ALA A 388 -4.40 -15.11 9.37
CA ALA A 388 -5.02 -14.69 8.12
C ALA A 388 -4.06 -14.90 6.94
N ASP A 389 -4.57 -15.24 5.77
CA ASP A 389 -3.76 -15.34 4.56
C ASP A 389 -3.29 -13.97 4.04
N ASP A 390 -2.38 -13.98 3.08
CA ASP A 390 -1.83 -12.75 2.55
C ASP A 390 -2.88 -11.96 1.74
N GLU A 391 -3.89 -12.62 1.18
CA GLU A 391 -4.98 -11.98 0.45
C GLU A 391 -5.90 -11.18 1.39
N ALA A 392 -6.29 -11.76 2.51
CA ALA A 392 -7.06 -11.06 3.54
C ALA A 392 -6.31 -9.85 4.11
N ARG A 393 -4.98 -9.95 4.28
CA ARG A 393 -4.15 -8.81 4.67
C ARG A 393 -4.12 -7.72 3.61
N ARG A 394 -3.93 -8.08 2.33
CA ARG A 394 -3.93 -7.12 1.21
C ARG A 394 -5.26 -6.39 1.08
N ALA A 395 -6.37 -7.07 1.33
CA ALA A 395 -7.71 -6.47 1.26
C ALA A 395 -7.88 -5.28 2.23
N LEU A 396 -7.21 -5.31 3.37
CA LEU A 396 -7.25 -4.23 4.39
C LEU A 396 -6.09 -3.23 4.26
N ALA A 397 -5.06 -3.54 3.48
CA ALA A 397 -3.86 -2.71 3.37
C ALA A 397 -4.11 -1.41 2.61
N ASP A 398 -3.58 -0.30 3.12
CA ASP A 398 -3.38 0.94 2.34
C ASP A 398 -2.05 0.92 1.61
N VAL A 399 -1.05 0.23 2.18
CA VAL A 399 0.27 -0.01 1.57
C VAL A 399 0.75 -1.43 1.87
N VAL A 400 1.26 -2.11 0.86
CA VAL A 400 2.00 -3.37 1.02
C VAL A 400 3.48 -3.12 0.75
N LEU A 401 4.33 -3.46 1.73
CA LEU A 401 5.78 -3.48 1.59
C LEU A 401 6.23 -4.91 1.29
N ILE A 402 6.86 -5.11 0.14
CA ILE A 402 7.40 -6.41 -0.24
C ILE A 402 8.83 -6.54 0.29
N ASN A 403 9.06 -7.56 1.11
CA ASN A 403 10.36 -7.89 1.69
C ASN A 403 10.89 -9.20 1.08
N ASN A 404 11.29 -9.12 -0.18
CA ASN A 404 11.84 -10.25 -0.96
C ASN A 404 13.32 -10.07 -1.35
N GLY A 405 13.93 -8.94 -1.02
CA GLY A 405 15.31 -8.59 -1.31
C GLY A 405 16.18 -8.49 -0.04
N THR A 406 17.16 -7.62 -0.11
CA THR A 406 18.08 -7.28 0.98
C THR A 406 17.44 -6.37 2.03
N GLU A 407 18.12 -6.15 3.17
CA GLU A 407 17.67 -5.15 4.16
C GLU A 407 17.75 -3.73 3.58
N ALA A 408 18.66 -3.46 2.64
CA ALA A 408 18.74 -2.17 1.94
C ALA A 408 17.52 -1.94 1.06
N ASP A 409 17.08 -2.93 0.29
CA ASP A 409 15.87 -2.83 -0.53
C ASP A 409 14.63 -2.58 0.35
N LEU A 410 14.55 -3.22 1.50
CA LEU A 410 13.48 -2.97 2.48
C LEU A 410 13.56 -1.56 3.07
N ALA A 411 14.77 -1.06 3.34
CA ALA A 411 14.98 0.30 3.83
C ALA A 411 14.55 1.35 2.81
N ASP A 412 14.81 1.11 1.52
CA ASP A 412 14.32 1.95 0.41
C ASP A 412 12.78 1.94 0.34
N GLY A 413 12.16 0.75 0.49
CA GLY A 413 10.71 0.63 0.57
C GLY A 413 10.11 1.39 1.75
N VAL A 414 10.76 1.37 2.91
CA VAL A 414 10.34 2.14 4.09
C VAL A 414 10.58 3.64 3.89
N ALA A 415 11.66 4.04 3.21
CA ALA A 415 11.90 5.43 2.84
C ALA A 415 10.77 5.93 1.93
N TRP A 416 10.45 5.17 0.89
CA TRP A 416 9.34 5.48 0.01
C TRP A 416 8.01 5.60 0.77
N LEU A 417 7.68 4.63 1.65
CA LEU A 417 6.48 4.67 2.49
C LEU A 417 6.42 5.97 3.30
N TRP A 418 7.53 6.33 3.95
CA TRP A 418 7.62 7.54 4.76
C TRP A 418 7.38 8.79 3.93
N ASP A 419 8.15 8.97 2.86
CA ASP A 419 8.19 10.22 2.09
C ASP A 419 6.90 10.41 1.26
N ASN A 420 6.32 9.32 0.73
CA ASN A 420 5.18 9.38 -0.19
C ASN A 420 3.82 9.10 0.47
N ARG A 421 3.81 8.60 1.72
CA ARG A 421 2.55 8.22 2.40
C ARG A 421 2.44 8.82 3.79
N LEU A 422 3.37 8.54 4.69
CA LEU A 422 3.21 8.92 6.09
C LEU A 422 3.49 10.40 6.33
N ALA A 423 4.57 10.95 5.76
CA ALA A 423 4.89 12.36 5.93
C ALA A 423 3.86 13.32 5.30
N PRO A 424 3.29 13.07 4.11
CA PRO A 424 2.16 13.83 3.61
C PRO A 424 0.92 13.72 4.47
N LEU A 425 0.57 12.51 4.95
CA LEU A 425 -0.61 12.29 5.79
C LEU A 425 -0.50 13.01 7.13
N ARG A 426 0.66 12.95 7.81
CA ARG A 426 0.87 13.63 9.10
C ARG A 426 0.73 15.15 8.99
N ARG A 427 1.20 15.76 7.89
CA ARG A 427 1.06 17.21 7.66
C ARG A 427 -0.40 17.64 7.55
N LEU A 428 -1.26 16.78 7.00
CA LEU A 428 -2.69 17.03 6.92
C LEU A 428 -3.36 16.98 8.30
N GLY A 429 -2.90 16.12 9.21
CA GLY A 429 -3.37 16.06 10.61
C GLY A 429 -2.86 17.21 11.47
N ALA A 430 -1.66 17.76 11.18
CA ALA A 430 -1.09 18.90 11.89
C ALA A 430 -1.74 20.25 11.50
N ALA A 431 -2.20 20.36 10.25
CA ALA A 431 -2.70 21.63 9.69
C ALA A 431 -4.11 21.98 10.10
N GLY A 432 -4.69 21.47 11.17
CA GLY A 432 -6.02 21.83 11.65
C GLY A 432 -7.01 22.30 10.56
N ARG A 433 -8.29 22.05 10.65
CA ARG A 433 -9.28 22.64 9.74
C ARG A 433 -9.00 24.16 9.59
N PRO A 434 -8.88 24.71 8.38
CA PRO A 434 -9.10 26.14 8.25
C PRO A 434 -10.51 26.41 8.79
N ALA A 435 -10.59 27.41 9.67
CA ALA A 435 -11.80 27.86 10.35
C ALA A 435 -12.91 28.22 9.37
#